data_9c7c58ebb5b305704d97c8ab9aa409fd
#
_entry.id   9c7c58ebb5b305704d97c8ab9aa409fd
#
_cell.length_a   1.000
_cell.length_b   1.000
_cell.length_c   1.000
_cell.angle_alpha   90.00
_cell.angle_beta   90.00
_cell.angle_gamma   90.00
#
_symmetry.space_group_name_H-M   'P 1'
#
loop_
_entity.id
_entity.type
_entity.pdbx_description
1 polymer ?
#
loop_
_entity_poly.entity_id
_entity_poly.type
_entity_poly.pdbx_seq_one_letter_code
_entity_poly.pdbx_strand_id
1 'polypeptide(L)'
;PRGIVDEILIRTHDEHSMAEAMMQVEAIMRVRHQLRPGDRNDFEIETADDSMSFWKRISQILMIAFPGLVGIALVVGGMVIMNIMLVSVMERTREIGMRMAIGARRRDIIFQILVESATLSGLGAALGIVIGIMLAQIVRAVSPLPAAVAPKWIVASVLLGAGVGILAGLYPAMRASRLDPVVALRHE
;
A
#
# COMPACT_ATOMS: atom_id res chain seq x y z
N PRO A 1 32.23 39.79 12.33
CA PRO A 1 31.22 39.02 11.71
C PRO A 1 29.95 39.12 12.54
N ARG A 2 28.94 39.83 12.03
CA ARG A 2 27.62 39.86 12.66
C ARG A 2 27.06 38.44 12.53
N GLY A 3 26.77 37.83 13.67
CA GLY A 3 26.17 36.48 13.65
C GLY A 3 24.91 36.51 12.84
N ILE A 4 24.82 35.63 11.85
CA ILE A 4 23.59 35.39 11.10
C ILE A 4 22.72 34.53 12.02
N VAL A 5 21.53 35.00 12.30
CA VAL A 5 20.52 34.23 13.06
C VAL A 5 19.59 33.65 12.04
N ASP A 6 19.64 32.34 11.90
CA ASP A 6 18.87 31.65 10.89
C ASP A 6 17.43 31.40 11.37
N GLU A 7 17.21 31.29 12.69
CA GLU A 7 15.89 30.99 13.27
C GLU A 7 15.71 31.67 14.63
N ILE A 8 14.53 32.21 14.88
CA ILE A 8 14.13 32.79 16.16
C ILE A 8 12.87 32.09 16.64
N LEU A 9 12.98 31.31 17.69
CA LEU A 9 11.87 30.64 18.34
C LEU A 9 11.20 31.56 19.35
N ILE A 10 9.89 31.82 19.15
CA ILE A 10 9.09 32.66 20.04
C ILE A 10 7.99 31.77 20.64
N ARG A 11 7.90 31.81 21.97
CA ARG A 11 6.88 31.07 22.71
C ARG A 11 5.84 32.02 23.27
N THR A 12 4.59 31.79 22.91
CA THR A 12 3.44 32.49 23.51
C THR A 12 2.95 31.76 24.76
N HIS A 13 2.28 32.52 25.65
CA HIS A 13 1.76 31.97 26.93
C HIS A 13 0.41 31.26 26.71
N ASP A 14 -0.35 31.71 25.69
CA ASP A 14 -1.71 31.24 25.42
C ASP A 14 -1.97 31.16 23.91
N GLU A 15 -2.80 30.22 23.46
CA GLU A 15 -3.22 30.10 22.05
C GLU A 15 -3.95 31.37 21.55
N HIS A 16 -4.72 32.00 22.42
CA HIS A 16 -5.44 33.25 22.08
C HIS A 16 -4.53 34.45 21.82
N SER A 17 -3.33 34.45 22.39
CA SER A 17 -2.34 35.52 22.19
C SER A 17 -1.45 35.30 20.96
N MET A 18 -1.58 34.17 20.24
CA MET A 18 -0.75 33.83 19.10
C MET A 18 -0.89 34.85 17.96
N ALA A 19 -2.12 35.20 17.57
CA ALA A 19 -2.38 36.14 16.48
C ALA A 19 -1.83 37.55 16.80
N GLU A 20 -1.93 37.98 18.05
CA GLU A 20 -1.39 39.26 18.49
C GLU A 20 0.14 39.23 18.52
N ALA A 21 0.72 38.13 19.01
CA ALA A 21 2.17 37.93 19.00
C ALA A 21 2.74 37.91 17.58
N MET A 22 2.08 37.28 16.63
CA MET A 22 2.49 37.28 15.21
C MET A 22 2.54 38.69 14.64
N MET A 23 1.51 39.49 14.88
CA MET A 23 1.47 40.89 14.40
C MET A 23 2.61 41.72 15.04
N GLN A 24 2.88 41.55 16.35
CA GLN A 24 3.97 42.21 17.03
C GLN A 24 5.33 41.79 16.49
N VAL A 25 5.54 40.50 16.28
CA VAL A 25 6.77 39.94 15.71
C VAL A 25 7.01 40.47 14.30
N GLU A 26 5.96 40.43 13.47
CA GLU A 26 6.06 40.99 12.11
C GLU A 26 6.43 42.47 12.13
N ALA A 27 5.78 43.26 12.96
CA ALA A 27 6.08 44.69 13.07
C ALA A 27 7.54 44.95 13.52
N ILE A 28 8.03 44.20 14.53
CA ILE A 28 9.38 44.30 15.02
C ILE A 28 10.40 43.89 13.96
N MET A 29 10.14 42.77 13.26
CA MET A 29 11.04 42.25 12.22
C MET A 29 11.13 43.22 11.03
N ARG A 30 10.00 43.75 10.58
CA ARG A 30 9.95 44.75 9.50
C ARG A 30 10.77 46.00 9.84
N VAL A 31 10.65 46.49 11.07
CA VAL A 31 11.48 47.63 11.54
C VAL A 31 12.96 47.26 11.58
N ARG A 32 13.30 46.08 12.07
CA ARG A 32 14.68 45.63 12.21
C ARG A 32 15.36 45.40 10.85
N HIS A 33 14.60 44.90 9.86
CA HIS A 33 15.04 44.69 8.49
C HIS A 33 14.93 45.95 7.61
N GLN A 34 14.45 47.07 8.18
CA GLN A 34 14.29 48.37 7.49
C GLN A 34 13.38 48.29 6.25
N LEU A 35 12.38 47.42 6.30
CA LEU A 35 11.42 47.25 5.22
C LEU A 35 10.44 48.44 5.15
N ARG A 36 10.18 48.94 3.93
CA ARG A 36 9.24 50.03 3.71
C ARG A 36 7.79 49.56 3.79
N PRO A 37 6.82 50.46 4.09
CA PRO A 37 5.41 50.12 3.96
C PRO A 37 5.12 49.69 2.51
N GLY A 38 4.69 48.43 2.31
CA GLY A 38 4.40 47.85 1.00
C GLY A 38 5.46 46.89 0.44
N ASP A 39 6.67 46.86 1.03
CA ASP A 39 7.66 45.83 0.64
C ASP A 39 7.24 44.45 1.17
N ARG A 40 7.58 43.39 0.42
CA ARG A 40 7.40 42.01 0.87
C ARG A 40 8.35 41.71 2.04
N ASN A 41 7.85 40.88 2.97
CA ASN A 41 8.71 40.39 4.05
C ASN A 41 9.84 39.53 3.46
N ASP A 42 11.07 39.75 3.95
CA ASP A 42 12.24 38.93 3.66
C ASP A 42 12.48 37.83 4.71
N PHE A 43 11.50 37.63 5.57
CA PHE A 43 11.43 36.62 6.61
C PHE A 43 10.09 35.89 6.53
N GLU A 44 10.06 34.67 6.99
CA GLU A 44 8.86 33.84 7.09
C GLU A 44 8.50 33.60 8.56
N ILE A 45 7.22 33.72 8.90
CA ILE A 45 6.71 33.42 10.24
C ILE A 45 5.95 32.12 10.12
N GLU A 46 6.52 31.03 10.60
CA GLU A 46 5.84 29.72 10.68
C GLU A 46 5.27 29.53 12.08
N THR A 47 4.02 29.10 12.15
CA THR A 47 3.40 28.67 13.39
C THR A 47 3.50 27.15 13.55
N ALA A 48 3.44 26.68 14.80
CA ALA A 48 3.36 25.23 15.05
C ALA A 48 2.14 24.60 14.37
N ASP A 49 1.04 25.35 14.23
CA ASP A 49 -0.18 24.92 13.54
C ASP A 49 0.03 24.79 12.03
N ASP A 50 0.79 25.67 11.40
CA ASP A 50 1.10 25.60 9.97
C ASP A 50 1.94 24.35 9.68
N SER A 51 2.98 24.10 10.45
CA SER A 51 3.78 22.89 10.37
C SER A 51 2.95 21.62 10.59
N MET A 52 2.04 21.62 11.60
CA MET A 52 1.14 20.50 11.87
C MET A 52 0.13 20.30 10.73
N SER A 53 -0.39 21.37 10.14
CA SER A 53 -1.34 21.31 9.02
C SER A 53 -0.67 20.75 7.76
N PHE A 54 0.58 21.14 7.51
CA PHE A 54 1.40 20.61 6.43
C PHE A 54 1.60 19.09 6.57
N TRP A 55 2.01 18.65 7.78
CA TRP A 55 2.18 17.22 8.07
C TRP A 55 0.88 16.43 7.96
N LYS A 56 -0.25 16.98 8.43
CA LYS A 56 -1.57 16.37 8.26
C LYS A 56 -1.93 16.19 6.78
N ARG A 57 -1.68 17.22 5.96
CA ARG A 57 -1.95 17.17 4.51
C ARG A 57 -1.09 16.13 3.81
N ILE A 58 0.22 16.07 4.10
CA ILE A 58 1.10 15.03 3.57
C ILE A 58 0.62 13.64 3.99
N SER A 59 0.32 13.46 5.27
CA SER A 59 -0.19 12.19 5.79
C SER A 59 -1.49 11.76 5.10
N GLN A 60 -2.41 12.68 4.84
CA GLN A 60 -3.66 12.39 4.11
C GLN A 60 -3.39 11.96 2.67
N ILE A 61 -2.52 12.66 1.96
CA ILE A 61 -2.13 12.28 0.58
C ILE A 61 -1.52 10.89 0.57
N LEU A 62 -0.61 10.59 1.49
CA LEU A 62 0.04 9.28 1.60
C LEU A 62 -0.96 8.18 1.96
N MET A 63 -1.92 8.47 2.86
CA MET A 63 -2.98 7.52 3.24
C MET A 63 -3.91 7.15 2.08
N ILE A 64 -4.03 7.98 1.06
CA ILE A 64 -4.80 7.69 -0.15
C ILE A 64 -3.91 7.06 -1.24
N ALA A 65 -2.72 7.62 -1.44
CA ALA A 65 -1.82 7.20 -2.50
C ALA A 65 -1.28 5.77 -2.30
N PHE A 66 -0.88 5.42 -1.07
CA PHE A 66 -0.35 4.07 -0.79
C PHE A 66 -1.37 2.96 -1.02
N PRO A 67 -2.60 3.00 -0.46
CA PRO A 67 -3.62 1.99 -0.77
C PRO A 67 -3.96 1.92 -2.26
N GLY A 68 -3.98 3.06 -2.96
CA GLY A 68 -4.17 3.09 -4.40
C GLY A 68 -3.08 2.33 -5.17
N LEU A 69 -1.82 2.60 -4.83
CA LEU A 69 -0.67 1.90 -5.43
C LEU A 69 -0.69 0.40 -5.13
N VAL A 70 -1.00 0.03 -3.89
CA VAL A 70 -1.14 -1.37 -3.47
C VAL A 70 -2.29 -2.05 -4.23
N GLY A 71 -3.42 -1.35 -4.42
CA GLY A 71 -4.56 -1.86 -5.21
C GLY A 71 -4.16 -2.19 -6.64
N ILE A 72 -3.43 -1.29 -7.31
CA ILE A 72 -2.91 -1.53 -8.67
C ILE A 72 -1.98 -2.75 -8.68
N ALA A 73 -1.05 -2.84 -7.73
CA ALA A 73 -0.12 -3.96 -7.63
C ALA A 73 -0.85 -5.31 -7.43
N LEU A 74 -1.92 -5.32 -6.61
CA LEU A 74 -2.76 -6.50 -6.38
C LEU A 74 -3.51 -6.93 -7.64
N VAL A 75 -4.05 -5.98 -8.41
CA VAL A 75 -4.72 -6.27 -9.69
C VAL A 75 -3.75 -6.88 -10.69
N VAL A 76 -2.56 -6.28 -10.84
CA VAL A 76 -1.52 -6.81 -11.74
C VAL A 76 -1.07 -8.20 -11.29
N GLY A 77 -0.80 -8.39 -9.99
CA GLY A 77 -0.44 -9.69 -9.43
C GLY A 77 -1.54 -10.74 -9.62
N GLY A 78 -2.81 -10.36 -9.45
CA GLY A 78 -3.96 -11.23 -9.71
C GLY A 78 -4.06 -11.65 -11.18
N MET A 79 -3.80 -10.73 -12.12
CA MET A 79 -3.76 -11.06 -13.57
C MET A 79 -2.65 -12.06 -13.88
N VAL A 80 -1.49 -11.92 -13.27
CA VAL A 80 -0.37 -12.87 -13.44
C VAL A 80 -0.76 -14.26 -12.93
N ILE A 81 -1.34 -14.34 -11.72
CA ILE A 81 -1.83 -15.61 -11.15
C ILE A 81 -2.88 -16.24 -12.08
N MET A 82 -3.85 -15.45 -12.55
CA MET A 82 -4.89 -15.94 -13.48
C MET A 82 -4.27 -16.54 -14.75
N ASN A 83 -3.28 -15.85 -15.35
CA ASN A 83 -2.61 -16.33 -16.56
C ASN A 83 -1.83 -17.63 -16.32
N ILE A 84 -1.09 -17.73 -15.21
CA ILE A 84 -0.37 -18.93 -14.83
C ILE A 84 -1.34 -20.09 -14.64
N MET A 85 -2.46 -19.86 -13.95
CA MET A 85 -3.48 -20.88 -13.71
C MET A 85 -4.19 -21.31 -15.00
N LEU A 86 -4.41 -20.38 -15.96
CA LEU A 86 -4.97 -20.74 -17.27
C LEU A 86 -4.04 -21.66 -18.05
N VAL A 87 -2.74 -21.37 -18.07
CA VAL A 87 -1.72 -22.23 -18.71
C VAL A 87 -1.69 -23.58 -18.02
N SER A 88 -1.63 -23.61 -16.69
CA SER A 88 -1.63 -24.85 -15.90
C SER A 88 -2.87 -25.71 -16.16
N VAL A 89 -4.05 -25.12 -16.28
CA VAL A 89 -5.29 -25.85 -16.64
C VAL A 89 -5.19 -26.42 -18.06
N MET A 90 -4.63 -25.67 -19.02
CA MET A 90 -4.47 -26.18 -20.39
C MET A 90 -3.49 -27.34 -20.45
N GLU A 91 -2.35 -27.28 -19.76
CA GLU A 91 -1.36 -28.35 -19.70
C GLU A 91 -1.92 -29.63 -19.03
N ARG A 92 -2.81 -29.47 -18.04
CA ARG A 92 -3.43 -30.57 -17.29
C ARG A 92 -4.84 -30.97 -17.78
N THR A 93 -5.25 -30.51 -18.98
CA THR A 93 -6.61 -30.73 -19.51
C THR A 93 -6.98 -32.23 -19.52
N ARG A 94 -6.07 -33.11 -19.93
CA ARG A 94 -6.28 -34.57 -19.96
C ARG A 94 -6.46 -35.14 -18.55
N GLU A 95 -5.68 -34.70 -17.58
CA GLU A 95 -5.81 -35.16 -16.19
C GLU A 95 -7.15 -34.73 -15.59
N ILE A 96 -7.57 -33.48 -15.82
CA ILE A 96 -8.86 -32.96 -15.37
C ILE A 96 -10.02 -33.76 -16.05
N GLY A 97 -9.88 -34.01 -17.35
CA GLY A 97 -10.84 -34.81 -18.10
C GLY A 97 -10.99 -36.24 -17.57
N MET A 98 -9.86 -36.91 -17.24
CA MET A 98 -9.88 -38.23 -16.60
C MET A 98 -10.62 -38.21 -15.25
N ARG A 99 -10.32 -37.23 -14.39
CA ARG A 99 -11.01 -37.10 -13.09
C ARG A 99 -12.52 -36.96 -13.26
N MET A 100 -12.96 -36.16 -14.22
CA MET A 100 -14.38 -35.97 -14.51
C MET A 100 -15.02 -37.26 -15.10
N ALA A 101 -14.29 -37.99 -15.94
CA ALA A 101 -14.76 -39.26 -16.51
C ALA A 101 -14.95 -40.36 -15.43
N ILE A 102 -14.15 -40.34 -14.37
CA ILE A 102 -14.26 -41.26 -13.21
C ILE A 102 -15.34 -40.78 -12.22
N GLY A 103 -16.00 -39.62 -12.44
CA GLY A 103 -17.12 -39.15 -11.65
C GLY A 103 -16.86 -37.97 -10.74
N ALA A 104 -15.72 -37.27 -10.87
CA ALA A 104 -15.48 -36.01 -10.13
C ALA A 104 -16.52 -34.94 -10.52
N ARG A 105 -17.10 -34.32 -9.52
CA ARG A 105 -18.08 -33.25 -9.74
C ARG A 105 -17.36 -31.96 -10.16
N ARG A 106 -18.05 -31.14 -10.96
CA ARG A 106 -17.52 -29.85 -11.39
C ARG A 106 -17.05 -28.97 -10.22
N ARG A 107 -17.76 -29.02 -9.09
CA ARG A 107 -17.39 -28.28 -7.86
C ARG A 107 -16.06 -28.75 -7.27
N ASP A 108 -15.72 -30.01 -7.40
CA ASP A 108 -14.50 -30.59 -6.86
C ASP A 108 -13.29 -30.05 -7.64
N ILE A 109 -13.41 -29.94 -8.96
CA ILE A 109 -12.41 -29.31 -9.83
C ILE A 109 -12.27 -27.82 -9.53
N ILE A 110 -13.38 -27.09 -9.38
CA ILE A 110 -13.35 -25.66 -9.02
C ILE A 110 -12.62 -25.48 -7.68
N PHE A 111 -13.00 -26.24 -6.67
CA PHE A 111 -12.42 -26.14 -5.34
C PHE A 111 -10.91 -26.44 -5.37
N GLN A 112 -10.50 -27.48 -6.08
CA GLN A 112 -9.09 -27.83 -6.24
C GLN A 112 -8.28 -26.66 -6.82
N ILE A 113 -8.74 -26.06 -7.93
CA ILE A 113 -8.03 -24.97 -8.60
C ILE A 113 -8.04 -23.70 -7.73
N LEU A 114 -9.13 -23.43 -7.00
CA LEU A 114 -9.18 -22.32 -6.07
C LEU A 114 -8.22 -22.49 -4.89
N VAL A 115 -8.08 -23.69 -4.34
CA VAL A 115 -7.10 -23.99 -3.30
C VAL A 115 -5.68 -23.83 -3.85
N GLU A 116 -5.40 -24.30 -5.06
CA GLU A 116 -4.09 -24.18 -5.69
C GLU A 116 -3.73 -22.69 -5.91
N SER A 117 -4.64 -21.87 -6.43
CA SER A 117 -4.41 -20.44 -6.60
C SER A 117 -4.30 -19.68 -5.27
N ALA A 118 -5.10 -20.06 -4.26
CA ALA A 118 -5.01 -19.45 -2.93
C ALA A 118 -3.71 -19.81 -2.22
N THR A 119 -3.21 -21.04 -2.37
CA THR A 119 -1.90 -21.44 -1.80
C THR A 119 -0.75 -20.74 -2.48
N LEU A 120 -0.76 -20.61 -3.80
CA LEU A 120 0.27 -19.87 -4.55
C LEU A 120 0.34 -18.41 -4.10
N SER A 121 -0.82 -17.77 -4.03
CA SER A 121 -0.92 -16.38 -3.59
C SER A 121 -0.59 -16.22 -2.09
N GLY A 122 -0.97 -17.19 -1.25
CA GLY A 122 -0.62 -17.21 0.16
C GLY A 122 0.88 -17.31 0.41
N LEU A 123 1.61 -18.12 -0.38
CA LEU A 123 3.07 -18.19 -0.35
C LEU A 123 3.69 -16.84 -0.76
N GLY A 124 3.16 -16.20 -1.81
CA GLY A 124 3.58 -14.87 -2.21
C GLY A 124 3.36 -13.82 -1.10
N ALA A 125 2.20 -13.86 -0.44
CA ALA A 125 1.91 -12.98 0.70
C ALA A 125 2.86 -13.22 1.89
N ALA A 126 3.17 -14.48 2.21
CA ALA A 126 4.11 -14.82 3.27
C ALA A 126 5.52 -14.28 2.98
N LEU A 127 6.01 -14.46 1.75
CA LEU A 127 7.29 -13.90 1.31
C LEU A 127 7.28 -12.37 1.36
N GLY A 128 6.21 -11.74 0.90
CA GLY A 128 6.04 -10.28 0.97
C GLY A 128 6.08 -9.76 2.41
N ILE A 129 5.44 -10.46 3.36
CA ILE A 129 5.47 -10.12 4.79
C ILE A 129 6.89 -10.22 5.35
N VAL A 130 7.62 -11.30 5.04
CA VAL A 130 9.01 -11.46 5.50
C VAL A 130 9.89 -10.32 4.98
N ILE A 131 9.80 -10.02 3.69
CA ILE A 131 10.55 -8.92 3.08
C ILE A 131 10.15 -7.58 3.71
N GLY A 132 8.85 -7.34 3.91
CA GLY A 132 8.35 -6.13 4.54
C GLY A 132 8.85 -5.94 5.97
N ILE A 133 8.88 -7.01 6.77
CA ILE A 133 9.44 -6.98 8.13
C ILE A 133 10.95 -6.69 8.10
N MET A 134 11.69 -7.33 7.19
CA MET A 134 13.13 -7.09 7.03
C MET A 134 13.41 -5.62 6.67
N LEU A 135 12.68 -5.08 5.70
CA LEU A 135 12.81 -3.66 5.31
C LEU A 135 12.48 -2.73 6.46
N ALA A 136 11.40 -3.00 7.22
CA ALA A 136 11.04 -2.21 8.39
C ALA A 136 12.15 -2.22 9.47
N GLN A 137 12.80 -3.35 9.69
CA GLN A 137 13.94 -3.45 10.62
C GLN A 137 15.17 -2.67 10.13
N ILE A 138 15.47 -2.72 8.82
CA ILE A 138 16.57 -1.93 8.23
C ILE A 138 16.30 -0.44 8.41
N VAL A 139 15.10 0.03 8.08
CA VAL A 139 14.70 1.43 8.26
C VAL A 139 14.86 1.85 9.73
N ARG A 140 14.43 1.01 10.66
CA ARG A 140 14.56 1.27 12.11
C ARG A 140 16.01 1.34 12.58
N ALA A 141 16.90 0.58 11.96
CA ALA A 141 18.33 0.58 12.32
C ALA A 141 19.09 1.81 11.78
N VAL A 142 18.67 2.33 10.62
CA VAL A 142 19.38 3.43 9.92
C VAL A 142 18.72 4.79 10.19
N SER A 143 17.44 4.82 10.56
CA SER A 143 16.66 6.05 10.73
C SER A 143 16.02 6.12 12.13
N PRO A 144 15.89 7.31 12.74
CA PRO A 144 15.18 7.51 13.99
C PRO A 144 13.64 7.35 13.85
N LEU A 145 13.16 6.97 12.67
CA LEU A 145 11.73 6.81 12.42
C LEU A 145 11.16 5.57 13.14
N PRO A 146 10.02 5.68 13.83
CA PRO A 146 9.39 4.57 14.53
C PRO A 146 8.70 3.63 13.53
N ALA A 147 9.47 2.80 12.82
CA ALA A 147 8.91 1.78 11.92
C ALA A 147 8.44 0.57 12.76
N ALA A 148 7.16 0.53 13.11
CA ALA A 148 6.55 -0.56 13.83
C ALA A 148 5.59 -1.34 12.93
N VAL A 149 5.75 -2.66 12.87
CA VAL A 149 4.83 -3.56 12.17
C VAL A 149 3.78 -4.03 13.16
N ALA A 150 2.56 -3.53 13.04
CA ALA A 150 1.45 -3.97 13.89
C ALA A 150 0.91 -5.33 13.39
N PRO A 151 0.68 -6.33 14.29
CA PRO A 151 0.23 -7.67 13.92
C PRO A 151 -1.07 -7.70 13.09
N LYS A 152 -1.95 -6.73 13.31
CA LYS A 152 -3.21 -6.59 12.54
C LYS A 152 -2.97 -6.45 11.02
N TRP A 153 -1.89 -5.78 10.63
CA TRP A 153 -1.56 -5.62 9.22
C TRP A 153 -0.99 -6.89 8.58
N ILE A 154 -0.30 -7.72 9.38
CA ILE A 154 0.15 -9.05 8.93
C ILE A 154 -1.05 -9.93 8.59
N VAL A 155 -2.04 -9.99 9.51
CA VAL A 155 -3.28 -10.75 9.28
C VAL A 155 -4.04 -10.21 8.07
N ALA A 156 -4.18 -8.90 7.96
CA ALA A 156 -4.83 -8.25 6.82
C ALA A 156 -4.13 -8.60 5.49
N SER A 157 -2.80 -8.60 5.46
CA SER A 157 -2.01 -8.94 4.26
C SER A 157 -2.22 -10.40 3.82
N VAL A 158 -2.28 -11.34 4.77
CA VAL A 158 -2.56 -12.75 4.48
C VAL A 158 -3.97 -12.91 3.90
N LEU A 159 -4.97 -12.28 4.52
CA LEU A 159 -6.35 -12.34 4.05
C LEU A 159 -6.51 -11.71 2.66
N LEU A 160 -5.89 -10.56 2.42
CA LEU A 160 -5.89 -9.91 1.11
C LEU A 160 -5.18 -10.76 0.06
N GLY A 161 -4.03 -11.33 0.37
CA GLY A 161 -3.29 -12.20 -0.52
C GLY A 161 -4.12 -13.44 -0.91
N ALA A 162 -4.69 -14.15 0.07
CA ALA A 162 -5.55 -15.30 -0.18
C ALA A 162 -6.79 -14.90 -1.00
N GLY A 163 -7.42 -13.77 -0.68
CA GLY A 163 -8.57 -13.23 -1.41
C GLY A 163 -8.26 -12.96 -2.88
N VAL A 164 -7.13 -12.31 -3.17
CA VAL A 164 -6.68 -12.08 -4.55
C VAL A 164 -6.44 -13.40 -5.29
N GLY A 165 -5.81 -14.39 -4.64
CA GLY A 165 -5.61 -15.71 -5.23
C GLY A 165 -6.93 -16.40 -5.60
N ILE A 166 -7.91 -16.36 -4.70
CA ILE A 166 -9.25 -16.93 -4.97
C ILE A 166 -9.93 -16.22 -6.13
N LEU A 167 -9.93 -14.89 -6.14
CA LEU A 167 -10.55 -14.10 -7.22
C LEU A 167 -9.86 -14.35 -8.57
N ALA A 168 -8.53 -14.36 -8.58
CA ALA A 168 -7.75 -14.63 -9.78
C ALA A 168 -7.94 -16.07 -10.30
N GLY A 169 -8.08 -17.04 -9.39
CA GLY A 169 -8.31 -18.45 -9.70
C GLY A 169 -9.73 -18.78 -10.15
N LEU A 170 -10.70 -17.89 -9.92
CA LEU A 170 -12.10 -18.16 -10.19
C LEU A 170 -12.38 -18.40 -11.68
N TYR A 171 -11.85 -17.56 -12.56
CA TYR A 171 -12.05 -17.70 -14.00
C TYR A 171 -11.43 -18.99 -14.56
N PRO A 172 -10.14 -19.33 -14.31
CA PRO A 172 -9.56 -20.59 -14.75
C PRO A 172 -10.26 -21.80 -14.15
N ALA A 173 -10.70 -21.75 -12.88
CA ALA A 173 -11.44 -22.81 -12.24
C ALA A 173 -12.79 -23.09 -12.93
N MET A 174 -13.54 -22.05 -13.24
CA MET A 174 -14.79 -22.18 -13.99
C MET A 174 -14.55 -22.73 -15.40
N ARG A 175 -13.50 -22.31 -16.08
CA ARG A 175 -13.16 -22.82 -17.41
C ARG A 175 -12.81 -24.30 -17.37
N ALA A 176 -11.98 -24.72 -16.40
CA ALA A 176 -11.60 -26.10 -16.21
C ALA A 176 -12.80 -27.01 -15.92
N SER A 177 -13.74 -26.55 -15.09
CA SER A 177 -14.95 -27.33 -14.72
C SER A 177 -15.94 -27.54 -15.86
N ARG A 178 -15.81 -26.83 -16.96
CA ARG A 178 -16.68 -26.93 -18.15
C ARG A 178 -16.03 -27.74 -19.28
N LEU A 179 -14.87 -28.33 -19.08
CA LEU A 179 -14.23 -29.19 -20.05
C LEU A 179 -15.10 -30.42 -20.29
N ASP A 180 -15.27 -30.81 -21.56
CA ASP A 180 -15.92 -32.08 -21.92
C ASP A 180 -14.91 -33.21 -21.75
N PRO A 181 -15.20 -34.22 -20.90
CA PRO A 181 -14.31 -35.34 -20.66
C PRO A 181 -13.90 -36.06 -21.94
N VAL A 182 -14.85 -36.19 -22.89
CA VAL A 182 -14.61 -36.90 -24.16
C VAL A 182 -13.62 -36.16 -25.04
N VAL A 183 -13.75 -34.80 -25.10
CA VAL A 183 -12.86 -33.96 -25.88
C VAL A 183 -11.49 -33.86 -25.21
N ALA A 184 -11.47 -33.75 -23.87
CA ALA A 184 -10.24 -33.66 -23.08
C ALA A 184 -9.33 -34.91 -23.21
N LEU A 185 -9.93 -36.11 -23.37
CA LEU A 185 -9.19 -37.36 -23.57
C LEU A 185 -8.69 -37.56 -25.00
N ARG A 186 -9.25 -36.83 -25.96
CA ARG A 186 -8.89 -36.90 -27.39
C ARG A 186 -7.80 -35.89 -27.80
N HIS A 187 -7.47 -34.98 -26.93
CA HIS A 187 -6.40 -33.97 -27.13
C HIS A 187 -5.05 -34.66 -26.99
N GLU A 188 -4.30 -34.80 -28.10
CA GLU A 188 -2.88 -35.13 -28.14
C GLU A 188 -2.04 -33.87 -27.91
#